data_34ed71e4cf643805c4bc19ff390ec70c
#
_entry.id   34ed71e4cf643805c4bc19ff390ec70c
#
_cell.length_a   1.000
_cell.length_b   1.000
_cell.length_c   1.000
_cell.angle_alpha   90.00
_cell.angle_beta   90.00
_cell.angle_gamma   90.00
#
_symmetry.space_group_name_H-M   'P 1'
#
loop_
_entity.id
_entity.type
_entity.pdbx_description
1 polymer ?
#
loop_
_entity_poly.entity_id
_entity_poly.type
_entity_poly.pdbx_seq_one_letter_code
_entity_poly.pdbx_strand_id
1 'polypeptide(L)'
;MTTSRTDTLMDDANKPAITPDHGRDRALAAARVAEETRGIDVRILDLRGITPVFDYFVIATGSSRRQLHAMADEIEAMLKKEHRDRKRGAEGYEEGRWIVLDYGDVIVHLFDAEAREYWDIERLWGDAIQVPVPSAEAATR
;
A
#
# COMPACT_ATOMS: atom_id res chain seq x y z
N MET A 1 12.67 25.35 -23.90
CA MET A 1 12.26 24.85 -23.23
C MET A 1 12.18 24.30 -22.87
N THR A 2 12.35 24.67 -23.25
CA THR A 2 11.93 24.07 -22.62
C THR A 2 11.84 23.41 -22.43
N THR A 3 11.75 23.54 -22.98
CA THR A 3 11.34 22.93 -22.43
C THR A 3 11.42 22.16 -22.31
N SER A 4 11.56 22.39 -22.84
CA SER A 4 11.34 21.66 -22.33
C SER A 4 11.62 21.04 -21.96
N ARG A 5 11.94 21.12 -22.22
CA ARG A 5 11.85 20.66 -21.61
C ARG A 5 11.75 20.24 -20.89
N THR A 6 11.90 20.92 -21.33
CA THR A 6 11.60 20.73 -20.46
C THR A 6 11.36 20.50 -20.00
N ASP A 7 11.38 20.86 -20.47
CA ASP A 7 10.87 20.67 -19.73
C ASP A 7 10.75 20.22 -19.22
N THR A 8 10.87 20.61 -19.79
CA THR A 8 10.46 20.24 -19.01
C THR A 8 10.60 20.15 -18.20
N LEU A 9 10.80 20.55 -18.34
CA LEU A 9 10.66 20.47 -17.33
C LEU A 9 10.70 20.56 -16.59
N MET A 10 10.67 20.96 -16.60
CA MET A 10 10.44 21.13 -15.77
C MET A 10 10.23 21.08 -15.26
N ASP A 11 10.17 21.38 -15.56
CA ASP A 11 9.73 21.34 -14.82
C ASP A 11 9.66 21.24 -14.06
N ASP A 12 9.47 21.23 -14.09
CA ASP A 12 9.12 21.18 -13.21
C ASP A 12 9.27 21.52 -12.16
N ALA A 13 9.72 21.61 -12.14
CA ALA A 13 9.72 21.94 -11.09
C ALA A 13 8.86 22.68 -10.56
N ASN A 14 8.50 22.96 -10.91
CA ASN A 14 7.55 23.47 -10.46
C ASN A 14 6.58 22.79 -10.39
N LYS A 15 6.80 21.87 -10.26
CA LYS A 15 5.93 21.16 -10.25
C LYS A 15 5.18 21.04 -9.36
N PRO A 16 4.68 20.83 -9.46
CA PRO A 16 3.75 21.16 -8.74
C PRO A 16 3.38 20.53 -7.59
N ALA A 17 3.24 21.19 -6.68
CA ALA A 17 2.57 20.85 -5.50
C ALA A 17 1.21 20.24 -5.76
N ILE A 18 0.75 20.45 -6.97
CA ILE A 18 -0.54 19.94 -7.38
C ILE A 18 -0.46 18.59 -8.08
N THR A 19 0.73 18.04 -8.20
CA THR A 19 0.88 16.70 -8.78
C THR A 19 0.25 15.67 -7.84
N PRO A 20 -0.69 14.88 -8.33
CA PRO A 20 -1.32 13.89 -7.46
C PRO A 20 -0.32 12.86 -6.95
N ASP A 21 -0.50 12.45 -5.71
CA ASP A 21 0.31 11.39 -5.13
C ASP A 21 -0.39 10.06 -5.39
N HIS A 22 -0.11 9.48 -6.53
CA HIS A 22 -0.75 8.23 -6.94
C HIS A 22 -0.38 7.06 -6.04
N GLY A 23 0.82 7.09 -5.45
CA GLY A 23 1.20 6.07 -4.49
C GLY A 23 0.33 6.13 -3.25
N ARG A 24 0.12 7.34 -2.74
CA ARG A 24 -0.73 7.53 -1.58
C ARG A 24 -2.16 7.09 -1.86
N ASP A 25 -2.69 7.47 -3.02
CA ASP A 25 -4.06 7.10 -3.40
C ASP A 25 -4.21 5.59 -3.47
N ARG A 26 -3.24 4.89 -4.05
CA ARG A 26 -3.29 3.44 -4.15
C ARG A 26 -3.13 2.78 -2.78
N ALA A 27 -2.27 3.32 -1.94
CA ALA A 27 -2.11 2.79 -0.59
C ALA A 27 -3.40 2.94 0.21
N LEU A 28 -4.05 4.10 0.12
CA LEU A 28 -5.32 4.32 0.80
C LEU A 28 -6.39 3.38 0.28
N ALA A 29 -6.45 3.18 -1.04
CA ALA A 29 -7.43 2.28 -1.65
C ALA A 29 -7.20 0.84 -1.20
N ALA A 30 -5.95 0.39 -1.18
CA ALA A 30 -5.63 -0.96 -0.74
C ALA A 30 -5.99 -1.17 0.73
N ALA A 31 -5.70 -0.17 1.57
CA ALA A 31 -6.04 -0.26 2.99
C ALA A 31 -7.55 -0.34 3.19
N ARG A 32 -8.31 0.42 2.40
CA ARG A 32 -9.77 0.36 2.48
C ARG A 32 -10.29 -1.02 2.13
N VAL A 33 -9.78 -1.62 1.07
CA VAL A 33 -10.20 -2.96 0.68
C VAL A 33 -9.82 -3.96 1.78
N ALA A 34 -8.64 -3.81 2.38
CA ALA A 34 -8.25 -4.69 3.48
C ALA A 34 -9.24 -4.61 4.63
N GLU A 35 -9.71 -3.40 4.97
CA GLU A 35 -10.70 -3.26 6.02
C GLU A 35 -12.05 -3.83 5.61
N GLU A 36 -12.45 -3.63 4.36
CA GLU A 36 -13.73 -4.15 3.87
C GLU A 36 -13.74 -5.67 3.84
N THR A 37 -12.60 -6.30 3.70
CA THR A 37 -12.48 -7.74 3.75
C THR A 37 -12.11 -8.24 5.15
N ARG A 38 -12.40 -7.43 6.15
CA ARG A 38 -12.26 -7.74 7.58
C ARG A 38 -10.81 -7.86 8.04
N GLY A 39 -9.92 -7.12 7.39
CA GLY A 39 -8.54 -7.03 7.85
C GLY A 39 -8.48 -6.39 9.22
N ILE A 40 -7.53 -6.85 10.02
CA ILE A 40 -7.33 -6.39 11.39
C ILE A 40 -6.08 -5.54 11.43
N ASP A 41 -6.16 -4.44 12.19
CA ASP A 41 -5.03 -3.55 12.45
C ASP A 41 -4.36 -3.13 11.13
N VAL A 42 -5.16 -2.54 10.25
CA VAL A 42 -4.69 -2.09 8.94
C VAL A 42 -3.92 -0.79 9.11
N ARG A 43 -2.71 -0.75 8.58
CA ARG A 43 -1.84 0.42 8.71
C ARG A 43 -1.20 0.77 7.39
N ILE A 44 -0.92 2.06 7.22
CA ILE A 44 -0.17 2.55 6.07
C ILE A 44 1.04 3.29 6.63
N LEU A 45 2.23 2.91 6.16
CA LEU A 45 3.47 3.58 6.54
C LEU A 45 3.98 4.40 5.35
N ASP A 46 4.26 5.67 5.61
CA ASP A 46 4.88 6.55 4.62
C ASP A 46 6.39 6.44 4.80
N LEU A 47 7.05 5.87 3.81
CA LEU A 47 8.48 5.60 3.87
C LEU A 47 9.31 6.61 3.09
N ARG A 48 8.67 7.60 2.48
CA ARG A 48 9.36 8.50 1.56
C ARG A 48 10.50 9.28 2.19
N GLY A 49 10.43 9.55 3.47
CA GLY A 49 11.49 10.25 4.18
C GLY A 49 12.60 9.35 4.70
N ILE A 50 12.47 8.04 4.52
CA ILE A 50 13.39 7.06 5.11
C ILE A 50 14.18 6.32 4.05
N THR A 51 13.53 5.93 2.95
CA THR A 51 14.17 5.13 1.91
C THR A 51 13.73 5.60 0.53
N PRO A 52 14.62 5.57 -0.46
CA PRO A 52 14.23 5.86 -1.84
C PRO A 52 13.63 4.66 -2.56
N VAL A 53 13.62 3.48 -1.92
CA VAL A 53 13.20 2.24 -2.58
C VAL A 53 11.69 2.11 -2.63
N PHE A 54 11.02 2.49 -1.54
CA PHE A 54 9.57 2.36 -1.42
C PHE A 54 8.98 3.67 -0.96
N ASP A 55 7.74 3.93 -1.37
CA ASP A 55 7.01 5.09 -0.90
C ASP A 55 6.06 4.73 0.23
N TYR A 56 5.32 3.62 0.10
CA TYR A 56 4.33 3.25 1.10
C TYR A 56 4.29 1.74 1.32
N PHE A 57 4.09 1.35 2.57
CA PHE A 57 3.69 -0.01 2.93
C PHE A 57 2.25 0.03 3.40
N VAL A 58 1.47 -0.96 2.98
CA VAL A 58 0.14 -1.21 3.51
C VAL A 58 0.24 -2.54 4.25
N ILE A 59 -0.14 -2.57 5.52
CA ILE A 59 0.01 -3.75 6.35
C ILE A 59 -1.34 -4.10 6.96
N ALA A 60 -1.73 -5.36 6.89
CA ALA A 60 -2.97 -5.83 7.49
C ALA A 60 -2.81 -7.25 7.96
N THR A 61 -3.65 -7.63 8.92
CA THR A 61 -3.69 -8.99 9.46
C THR A 61 -4.99 -9.65 9.04
N GLY A 62 -4.92 -10.93 8.65
CA GLY A 62 -6.09 -11.75 8.39
C GLY A 62 -6.17 -12.88 9.39
N SER A 63 -7.39 -13.37 9.63
CA SER A 63 -7.63 -14.39 10.65
C SER A 63 -7.50 -15.82 10.11
N SER A 64 -7.38 -15.98 8.79
CA SER A 64 -7.24 -17.31 8.20
C SER A 64 -6.55 -17.18 6.85
N ARG A 65 -6.01 -18.30 6.38
CA ARG A 65 -5.41 -18.37 5.06
C ARG A 65 -6.41 -17.97 3.98
N ARG A 66 -7.64 -18.44 4.13
CA ARG A 66 -8.70 -18.14 3.18
C ARG A 66 -9.00 -16.64 3.13
N GLN A 67 -9.04 -16.02 4.29
CA GLN A 67 -9.28 -14.59 4.36
C GLN A 67 -8.13 -13.81 3.73
N LEU A 68 -6.90 -14.23 3.99
CA LEU A 68 -5.74 -13.56 3.40
C LEU A 68 -5.76 -13.67 1.88
N HIS A 69 -6.16 -14.83 1.35
CA HIS A 69 -6.30 -14.99 -0.10
C HIS A 69 -7.37 -14.05 -0.65
N ALA A 70 -8.51 -13.99 0.02
CA ALA A 70 -9.59 -13.11 -0.43
C ALA A 70 -9.16 -11.65 -0.42
N MET A 71 -8.47 -11.25 0.65
CA MET A 71 -7.98 -9.89 0.79
C MET A 71 -7.00 -9.55 -0.34
N ALA A 72 -6.04 -10.43 -0.59
CA ALA A 72 -5.06 -10.23 -1.64
C ALA A 72 -5.74 -10.13 -3.01
N ASP A 73 -6.67 -11.03 -3.28
CA ASP A 73 -7.37 -11.08 -4.56
C ASP A 73 -8.18 -9.80 -4.80
N GLU A 74 -8.85 -9.31 -3.77
CA GLU A 74 -9.68 -8.12 -3.90
C GLU A 74 -8.85 -6.86 -4.05
N ILE A 75 -7.73 -6.78 -3.33
CA ILE A 75 -6.83 -5.65 -3.49
C ILE A 75 -6.29 -5.62 -4.91
N GLU A 76 -5.85 -6.77 -5.39
CA GLU A 76 -5.29 -6.88 -6.74
C GLU A 76 -6.33 -6.49 -7.79
N ALA A 77 -7.56 -6.99 -7.65
CA ALA A 77 -8.63 -6.69 -8.61
C ALA A 77 -8.96 -5.20 -8.61
N MET A 78 -9.03 -4.60 -7.43
CA MET A 78 -9.37 -3.19 -7.30
C MET A 78 -8.29 -2.30 -7.91
N LEU A 79 -7.02 -2.57 -7.60
CA LEU A 79 -5.94 -1.74 -8.12
C LEU A 79 -5.85 -1.86 -9.64
N LYS A 80 -6.09 -3.04 -10.18
CA LYS A 80 -6.08 -3.23 -11.62
C LYS A 80 -7.24 -2.47 -12.28
N LYS A 81 -8.42 -2.57 -11.71
CA LYS A 81 -9.61 -2.01 -12.31
C LYS A 81 -9.70 -0.50 -12.15
N GLU A 82 -9.46 -0.01 -10.94
CA GLU A 82 -9.71 1.39 -10.62
C GLU A 82 -8.49 2.27 -10.75
N HIS A 83 -7.30 1.71 -10.59
CA HIS A 83 -6.07 2.48 -10.68
C HIS A 83 -5.20 2.07 -11.85
N ARG A 84 -5.67 1.09 -12.62
CA ARG A 84 -4.95 0.58 -13.81
C ARG A 84 -3.53 0.16 -13.45
N ASP A 85 -3.38 -0.38 -12.27
CA ASP A 85 -2.08 -0.78 -11.76
C ASP A 85 -2.05 -2.29 -11.58
N ARG A 86 -1.03 -2.91 -12.19
CA ARG A 86 -0.83 -4.34 -12.07
C ARG A 86 0.34 -4.60 -11.15
N LYS A 87 0.20 -5.60 -10.31
CA LYS A 87 1.30 -5.97 -9.44
C LYS A 87 2.49 -6.44 -10.28
N ARG A 88 3.66 -6.13 -9.80
CA ARG A 88 4.91 -6.56 -10.44
C ARG A 88 5.33 -7.93 -9.97
N GLY A 89 4.83 -8.37 -8.83
CA GLY A 89 5.11 -9.68 -8.30
C GLY A 89 4.33 -9.93 -7.05
N ALA A 90 4.33 -11.18 -6.60
CA ALA A 90 3.68 -11.58 -5.36
C ALA A 90 4.48 -12.72 -4.76
N GLU A 91 4.51 -12.76 -3.43
CA GLU A 91 5.21 -13.79 -2.69
C GLU A 91 4.33 -14.29 -1.56
N GLY A 92 4.47 -15.57 -1.23
CA GLY A 92 3.82 -16.14 -0.06
C GLY A 92 2.33 -16.41 -0.20
N TYR A 93 1.78 -16.27 -1.39
CA TYR A 93 0.33 -16.42 -1.57
C TYR A 93 -0.13 -17.83 -1.19
N GLU A 94 0.60 -18.85 -1.65
CA GLU A 94 0.17 -20.23 -1.42
C GLU A 94 0.13 -20.58 0.08
N GLU A 95 1.18 -20.22 0.80
CA GLU A 95 1.24 -20.50 2.22
C GLU A 95 0.20 -19.72 3.01
N GLY A 96 -0.07 -18.48 2.59
CA GLY A 96 -1.08 -17.66 3.23
C GLY A 96 -0.76 -17.28 4.66
N ARG A 97 0.52 -17.04 4.95
CA ARG A 97 0.96 -16.55 6.26
C ARG A 97 1.52 -15.16 6.20
N TRP A 98 2.21 -14.85 5.12
CA TRP A 98 2.72 -13.52 4.83
C TRP A 98 2.70 -13.37 3.31
N ILE A 99 1.70 -12.66 2.82
CA ILE A 99 1.55 -12.41 1.39
C ILE A 99 2.08 -11.02 1.10
N VAL A 100 2.97 -10.91 0.14
CA VAL A 100 3.52 -9.62 -0.30
C VAL A 100 3.03 -9.37 -1.72
N LEU A 101 2.41 -8.21 -1.92
CA LEU A 101 2.01 -7.77 -3.26
C LEU A 101 2.87 -6.56 -3.61
N ASP A 102 3.68 -6.71 -4.65
CA ASP A 102 4.66 -5.70 -5.04
C ASP A 102 4.12 -4.84 -6.18
N TYR A 103 3.87 -3.58 -5.88
CA TYR A 103 3.45 -2.59 -6.88
C TYR A 103 4.54 -1.56 -7.16
N GLY A 104 5.78 -1.88 -6.77
CA GLY A 104 6.91 -1.00 -7.02
C GLY A 104 7.10 0.00 -5.89
N ASP A 105 6.39 1.09 -5.94
CA ASP A 105 6.46 2.13 -4.91
C ASP A 105 5.55 1.83 -3.72
N VAL A 106 4.54 0.98 -3.91
CA VAL A 106 3.62 0.57 -2.85
C VAL A 106 3.73 -0.94 -2.68
N ILE A 107 3.99 -1.37 -1.47
CA ILE A 107 4.09 -2.79 -1.15
C ILE A 107 3.00 -3.13 -0.13
N VAL A 108 2.21 -4.13 -0.42
CA VAL A 108 1.14 -4.59 0.46
C VAL A 108 1.61 -5.84 1.18
N HIS A 109 1.54 -5.81 2.51
CA HIS A 109 1.93 -6.92 3.39
C HIS A 109 0.71 -7.42 4.13
N LEU A 110 0.33 -8.66 3.87
CA LEU A 110 -0.83 -9.27 4.51
C LEU A 110 -0.34 -10.46 5.31
N PHE A 111 -0.57 -10.43 6.62
CA PHE A 111 -0.03 -11.40 7.56
C PHE A 111 -1.12 -12.14 8.30
N ASP A 112 -0.84 -13.39 8.71
CA ASP A 112 -1.59 -13.91 9.85
C ASP A 112 -1.00 -13.27 11.12
N ALA A 113 -1.72 -13.41 12.25
CA ALA A 113 -1.31 -12.69 13.46
C ALA A 113 0.04 -13.14 13.96
N GLU A 114 0.31 -14.43 13.88
CA GLU A 114 1.57 -14.99 14.36
C GLU A 114 2.74 -14.50 13.53
N ALA A 115 2.60 -14.50 12.20
CA ALA A 115 3.67 -14.06 11.32
C ALA A 115 3.93 -12.56 11.48
N ARG A 116 2.86 -11.77 11.65
CA ARG A 116 3.02 -10.32 11.84
C ARG A 116 3.82 -10.02 13.09
N GLU A 117 3.52 -10.72 14.16
CA GLU A 117 4.24 -10.54 15.42
C GLU A 117 5.68 -11.01 15.29
N TYR A 118 5.89 -12.15 14.69
CA TYR A 118 7.22 -12.73 14.56
C TYR A 118 8.15 -11.88 13.72
N TRP A 119 7.70 -11.46 12.54
CA TRP A 119 8.54 -10.69 11.62
C TRP A 119 8.64 -9.24 11.99
N ASP A 120 7.58 -8.67 12.57
CA ASP A 120 7.55 -7.32 13.14
C ASP A 120 8.20 -6.27 12.24
N ILE A 121 7.79 -6.25 10.97
CA ILE A 121 8.40 -5.33 10.00
C ILE A 121 8.14 -3.87 10.36
N GLU A 122 7.08 -3.60 11.10
CA GLU A 122 6.77 -2.24 11.53
C GLU A 122 7.86 -1.68 12.43
N ARG A 123 8.53 -2.54 13.19
CA ARG A 123 9.61 -2.13 14.05
C ARG A 123 10.84 -1.71 13.24
N LEU A 124 11.11 -2.40 12.12
CA LEU A 124 12.20 -2.04 11.24
C LEU A 124 12.01 -0.64 10.66
N TRP A 125 10.76 -0.26 10.47
CA TRP A 125 10.41 1.02 9.89
C TRP A 125 9.77 1.92 10.93
N GLY A 126 10.26 1.86 12.17
CA GLY A 126 9.63 2.56 13.29
C GLY A 126 9.60 4.08 13.15
N ASP A 127 10.48 4.64 12.34
CA ASP A 127 10.50 6.09 12.10
C ASP A 127 9.55 6.53 11.00
N ALA A 128 8.84 5.59 10.37
CA ALA A 128 7.91 5.93 9.31
C ALA A 128 6.70 6.68 9.86
N ILE A 129 6.19 7.61 9.08
CA ILE A 129 4.97 8.32 9.44
C ILE A 129 3.79 7.42 9.12
N GLN A 130 2.88 7.26 10.05
CA GLN A 130 1.66 6.50 9.80
C GLN A 130 0.63 7.38 9.13
N VAL A 131 0.11 6.91 8.00
CA VAL A 131 -0.94 7.63 7.28
C VAL A 131 -2.27 7.15 7.82
N PRO A 132 -3.16 8.05 8.24
CA PRO A 132 -4.47 7.63 8.76
C PRO A 132 -5.25 6.83 7.72
N VAL A 133 -5.85 5.73 8.16
CA VAL A 133 -6.67 4.88 7.31
C VAL A 133 -8.13 5.21 7.61
N PRO A 134 -8.88 5.74 6.62
CA PRO A 134 -10.30 6.02 6.84
C PRO A 134 -11.02 4.68 7.00
N SER A 135 -11.69 4.48 8.12
CA SER A 135 -12.44 3.25 8.34
C SER A 135 -13.76 3.30 7.59
N ALA A 136 -14.30 2.12 7.29
CA ALA A 136 -15.60 2.03 6.65
C ALA A 136 -16.68 2.67 7.54
N GLU A 137 -16.52 2.53 8.85
CA GLU A 137 -17.44 3.11 9.81
C GLU A 137 -17.41 4.62 9.77
N ALA A 138 -16.22 5.21 9.72
CA ALA A 138 -16.09 6.66 9.65
C ALA A 138 -16.62 7.20 8.33
N ALA A 139 -16.49 6.43 7.27
CA ALA A 139 -16.93 6.86 5.94
C ALA A 139 -18.46 6.96 5.83
N THR A 140 -19.18 6.30 6.71
CA THR A 140 -20.65 6.33 6.67
C THR A 140 -21.26 7.44 7.52
N ARG A 141 -20.44 8.24 8.13
CA ARG A 141 -20.92 9.36 8.97
C ARG A 141 -21.01 10.68 8.20
#